data_c2de3a611be493603d7b239a8ee3e26d
#
_entry.id   c2de3a611be493603d7b239a8ee3e26d
#
_cell.length_a   1.000
_cell.length_b   1.000
_cell.length_c   1.000
_cell.angle_alpha   90.00
_cell.angle_beta   90.00
_cell.angle_gamma   90.00
#
_symmetry.space_group_name_H-M   'P 1'
#
loop_
_entity.id
_entity.type
_entity.pdbx_description
1 polymer ?
#
loop_
_entity_poly.entity_id
_entity_poly.type
_entity_poly.pdbx_seq_one_letter_code
_entity_poly.pdbx_strand_id
1 'polypeptide(L)'
;RAAKTFRDWFLHDTLVQDNEPSIYPYYQDFEDNGKRYTRKGFIARVKLEDFSTKKILPHEMTFPKHKLDRLKLNTACRANMSPVFSVYSDPAGSVEKLIEEKIPEKPLFDVVYKDGIRNRLWKISDPETISHITAKMDGMSFLIADGHHRYETALEYRNIQRGKKDGSGEEPFDYVMMYIARGEGQGLIINPTHRVVKNLGQYTEESFLERLGEEFRVEKMPFGKAVSDIGYEEFTVITKDKDSAWRVSSPKAGLPEHARLGVMLLHNIVFKKILNEEESGIFYTKYADEAFELVRSGEYLTAFILPELRAGDIFKIVMTGERMPHKTTYFYPKILSGLTFNPLW
;
A
#
# COMPACT_ATOMS: atom_id res chain seq x y z
N ARG A 1 -13.14 10.35 -23.82
CA ARG A 1 -13.42 11.50 -22.94
C ARG A 1 -12.16 11.90 -22.15
N ALA A 2 -11.57 11.04 -21.34
CA ALA A 2 -10.40 11.35 -20.50
C ALA A 2 -9.23 11.97 -21.29
N ALA A 3 -8.82 11.34 -22.41
CA ALA A 3 -7.74 11.85 -23.26
C ALA A 3 -8.02 13.24 -23.86
N LYS A 4 -9.29 13.55 -24.15
CA LYS A 4 -9.67 14.88 -24.63
C LYS A 4 -9.50 15.89 -23.49
N THR A 5 -10.08 15.63 -22.33
CA THR A 5 -9.96 16.50 -21.15
C THR A 5 -8.49 16.74 -20.77
N PHE A 6 -7.67 15.68 -20.79
CA PHE A 6 -6.24 15.80 -20.47
C PHE A 6 -5.49 16.72 -21.47
N ARG A 7 -5.79 16.62 -22.77
CA ARG A 7 -5.25 17.54 -23.78
C ARG A 7 -5.78 18.97 -23.62
N ASP A 8 -7.06 19.12 -23.33
CA ASP A 8 -7.66 20.43 -23.12
C ASP A 8 -7.00 21.16 -21.93
N TRP A 9 -6.58 20.45 -20.88
CA TRP A 9 -5.84 21.02 -19.75
C TRP A 9 -4.48 21.59 -20.15
N PHE A 10 -3.76 20.97 -21.10
CA PHE A 10 -2.53 21.57 -21.65
C PHE A 10 -2.82 22.78 -22.54
N LEU A 11 -3.88 22.72 -23.35
CA LEU A 11 -4.25 23.81 -24.26
C LEU A 11 -4.70 25.08 -23.51
N HIS A 12 -5.19 24.93 -22.27
CA HIS A 12 -5.68 26.04 -21.44
C HIS A 12 -4.78 26.34 -20.25
N ASP A 13 -3.54 25.91 -20.27
CA ASP A 13 -2.54 26.12 -19.21
C ASP A 13 -3.00 25.68 -17.82
N THR A 14 -3.99 24.76 -17.73
CA THR A 14 -4.36 24.11 -16.48
C THR A 14 -3.27 23.15 -16.02
N LEU A 15 -2.57 22.53 -16.97
CA LEU A 15 -1.35 21.76 -16.77
C LEU A 15 -0.22 22.41 -17.53
N VAL A 16 0.89 22.62 -16.85
CA VAL A 16 2.11 23.19 -17.43
C VAL A 16 3.21 22.14 -17.33
N GLN A 17 3.94 21.92 -18.40
CA GLN A 17 5.11 21.04 -18.38
C GLN A 17 6.31 21.81 -17.85
N ASP A 18 7.00 21.23 -16.88
CA ASP A 18 8.27 21.79 -16.42
C ASP A 18 9.35 21.65 -17.49
N ASN A 19 10.14 22.71 -17.66
CA ASN A 19 11.18 22.79 -18.71
C ASN A 19 12.47 22.04 -18.32
N GLU A 20 12.63 21.70 -17.05
CA GLU A 20 13.84 21.08 -16.49
C GLU A 20 13.49 19.78 -15.79
N PRO A 21 14.38 18.76 -15.89
CA PRO A 21 14.25 17.55 -15.09
C PRO A 21 14.20 17.91 -13.60
N SER A 22 13.21 17.41 -12.89
CA SER A 22 12.98 17.78 -11.49
C SER A 22 12.51 16.60 -10.67
N ILE A 23 12.79 16.67 -9.37
CA ILE A 23 12.11 15.86 -8.36
C ILE A 23 11.21 16.76 -7.53
N TYR A 24 10.15 16.18 -6.96
CA TYR A 24 9.13 16.94 -6.26
C TYR A 24 8.98 16.43 -4.84
N PRO A 25 9.68 17.03 -3.84
CA PRO A 25 9.39 16.75 -2.44
C PRO A 25 7.90 16.97 -2.18
N TYR A 26 7.27 15.97 -1.56
CA TYR A 26 5.83 15.97 -1.30
C TYR A 26 5.58 15.49 0.11
N TYR A 27 5.02 16.37 0.94
CA TYR A 27 4.73 16.10 2.35
C TYR A 27 3.25 16.18 2.63
N GLN A 28 2.81 15.32 3.54
CA GLN A 28 1.43 15.28 4.02
C GLN A 28 1.41 15.41 5.54
N ASP A 29 0.75 16.47 6.03
CA ASP A 29 0.47 16.63 7.45
C ASP A 29 -0.94 16.14 7.73
N PHE A 30 -1.09 15.24 8.69
CA PHE A 30 -2.36 14.61 9.02
C PHE A 30 -2.41 14.20 10.49
N GLU A 31 -3.60 13.82 10.94
CA GLU A 31 -3.83 13.28 12.27
C GLU A 31 -4.32 11.83 12.15
N ASP A 32 -3.82 10.96 13.01
CA ASP A 32 -4.28 9.59 13.16
C ASP A 32 -4.29 9.23 14.64
N ASN A 33 -5.42 8.72 15.14
CA ASN A 33 -5.63 8.38 16.55
C ASN A 33 -5.24 9.52 17.52
N GLY A 34 -5.60 10.78 17.20
CA GLY A 34 -5.32 11.96 18.02
C GLY A 34 -3.86 12.43 18.03
N LYS A 35 -3.00 11.80 17.22
CA LYS A 35 -1.58 12.16 17.10
C LYS A 35 -1.29 12.74 15.73
N ARG A 36 -0.51 13.83 15.70
CA ARG A 36 -0.11 14.50 14.46
C ARG A 36 1.14 13.90 13.87
N TYR A 37 1.12 13.76 12.54
CA TYR A 37 2.19 13.18 11.76
C TYR A 37 2.50 14.04 10.53
N THR A 38 3.74 13.99 10.09
CA THR A 38 4.15 14.47 8.76
C THR A 38 4.79 13.31 8.02
N ARG A 39 4.14 12.83 6.94
CA ARG A 39 4.80 11.92 6.02
C ARG A 39 5.61 12.70 5.00
N LYS A 40 6.89 12.41 4.95
CA LYS A 40 7.84 13.00 4.02
C LYS A 40 8.18 12.02 2.91
N GLY A 41 8.31 12.52 1.71
CA GLY A 41 8.73 11.76 0.54
C GLY A 41 8.86 12.68 -0.66
N PHE A 42 9.07 12.12 -1.81
CA PHE A 42 9.19 12.89 -3.06
C PHE A 42 8.63 12.11 -4.24
N ILE A 43 8.23 12.83 -5.28
CA ILE A 43 7.76 12.26 -6.54
C ILE A 43 8.88 12.36 -7.57
N ALA A 44 9.16 11.24 -8.25
CA ALA A 44 10.14 11.16 -9.32
C ALA A 44 9.72 10.12 -10.37
N ARG A 45 10.37 10.13 -11.51
CA ARG A 45 10.31 9.04 -12.47
C ARG A 45 11.28 7.96 -12.06
N VAL A 46 10.79 6.72 -12.00
CA VAL A 46 11.59 5.53 -11.66
C VAL A 46 11.58 4.59 -12.87
N LYS A 47 12.73 4.07 -13.24
CA LYS A 47 12.86 3.11 -14.33
C LYS A 47 12.03 1.86 -14.01
N LEU A 48 11.26 1.40 -14.99
CA LEU A 48 10.47 0.18 -14.86
C LEU A 48 11.37 -1.05 -14.89
N GLU A 49 11.31 -1.83 -13.85
CA GLU A 49 12.05 -3.08 -13.68
C GLU A 49 11.09 -4.25 -13.52
N ASP A 50 11.45 -5.41 -14.07
CA ASP A 50 10.71 -6.63 -13.81
C ASP A 50 10.87 -7.05 -12.35
N PHE A 51 9.82 -7.63 -11.75
CA PHE A 51 9.85 -8.05 -10.36
C PHE A 51 10.93 -9.09 -10.05
N SER A 52 11.36 -9.86 -11.05
CA SER A 52 12.46 -10.82 -10.93
C SER A 52 13.80 -10.19 -10.56
N THR A 53 14.00 -8.89 -10.88
CA THR A 53 15.22 -8.14 -10.49
C THR A 53 15.30 -7.83 -9.01
N LYS A 54 14.20 -7.97 -8.28
CA LYS A 54 14.05 -7.60 -6.86
C LYS A 54 14.35 -6.12 -6.54
N LYS A 55 14.46 -5.27 -7.55
CA LYS A 55 14.55 -3.81 -7.35
C LYS A 55 13.20 -3.20 -6.98
N ILE A 56 12.13 -3.73 -7.55
CA ILE A 56 10.74 -3.36 -7.23
C ILE A 56 10.05 -4.57 -6.63
N LEU A 57 9.52 -4.39 -5.43
CA LEU A 57 8.97 -5.46 -4.59
C LEU A 57 7.46 -5.30 -4.44
N PRO A 58 6.64 -6.07 -5.15
CA PRO A 58 5.21 -6.10 -4.90
C PRO A 58 4.91 -6.94 -3.66
N HIS A 59 4.04 -6.46 -2.76
CA HIS A 59 3.67 -7.22 -1.57
C HIS A 59 2.27 -7.84 -1.64
N GLU A 60 1.44 -7.44 -2.61
CA GLU A 60 0.08 -7.97 -2.81
C GLU A 60 -0.10 -8.58 -4.19
N MET A 61 -1.04 -9.49 -4.31
CA MET A 61 -1.52 -10.00 -5.61
C MET A 61 -2.44 -8.99 -6.28
N THR A 62 -2.51 -9.02 -7.61
CA THR A 62 -3.34 -8.11 -8.41
C THR A 62 -4.40 -8.87 -9.20
N PHE A 63 -5.54 -8.21 -9.50
CA PHE A 63 -6.62 -8.78 -10.29
C PHE A 63 -6.55 -8.32 -11.76
N PRO A 64 -6.69 -9.23 -12.76
CA PRO A 64 -6.60 -8.91 -14.19
C PRO A 64 -7.60 -7.84 -14.66
N LYS A 65 -8.83 -7.85 -14.15
CA LYS A 65 -9.91 -6.93 -14.57
C LYS A 65 -9.54 -5.45 -14.38
N HIS A 66 -8.90 -5.12 -13.28
CA HIS A 66 -8.51 -3.73 -12.98
C HIS A 66 -7.34 -3.22 -13.83
N LYS A 67 -6.50 -4.13 -14.35
CA LYS A 67 -5.38 -3.77 -15.23
C LYS A 67 -5.85 -3.27 -16.59
N LEU A 68 -6.84 -3.93 -17.19
CA LEU A 68 -7.35 -3.57 -18.51
C LEU A 68 -7.89 -2.15 -18.60
N ASP A 69 -8.64 -1.70 -17.61
CA ASP A 69 -9.20 -0.35 -17.58
C ASP A 69 -8.09 0.72 -17.45
N ARG A 70 -7.11 0.46 -16.58
CA ARG A 70 -5.95 1.35 -16.41
C ARG A 70 -5.06 1.38 -17.65
N LEU A 71 -4.86 0.24 -18.32
CA LEU A 71 -4.10 0.18 -19.58
C LEU A 71 -4.77 1.00 -20.67
N LYS A 72 -6.10 0.93 -20.81
CA LYS A 72 -6.87 1.78 -21.73
C LYS A 72 -6.68 3.27 -21.42
N LEU A 73 -6.68 3.65 -20.14
CA LEU A 73 -6.48 5.04 -19.74
C LEU A 73 -5.05 5.51 -20.07
N ASN A 74 -4.02 4.74 -19.69
CA ASN A 74 -2.62 5.06 -20.00
C ASN A 74 -2.39 5.15 -21.51
N THR A 75 -2.96 4.24 -22.29
CA THR A 75 -2.87 4.26 -23.75
C THR A 75 -3.55 5.49 -24.36
N ALA A 76 -4.73 5.84 -23.85
CA ALA A 76 -5.48 6.97 -24.37
C ALA A 76 -4.87 8.33 -24.01
N CYS A 77 -4.40 8.50 -22.78
CA CYS A 77 -3.81 9.74 -22.29
C CYS A 77 -2.30 9.82 -22.56
N ARG A 78 -1.63 8.68 -22.76
CA ARG A 78 -0.17 8.57 -22.86
C ARG A 78 0.51 9.24 -21.66
N ALA A 79 0.00 8.98 -20.44
CA ALA A 79 0.50 9.58 -19.20
C ALA A 79 0.23 8.71 -17.98
N ASN A 80 1.10 8.79 -16.97
CA ASN A 80 0.77 8.33 -15.64
C ASN A 80 -0.04 9.43 -14.93
N MET A 81 -1.28 9.13 -14.62
CA MET A 81 -2.25 10.09 -14.04
C MET A 81 -2.14 10.23 -12.52
N SER A 82 -1.45 9.32 -11.86
CA SER A 82 -1.19 9.34 -10.42
C SER A 82 0.06 8.50 -10.10
N PRO A 83 0.85 8.88 -9.07
CA PRO A 83 2.06 8.16 -8.73
C PRO A 83 1.76 6.78 -8.14
N VAL A 84 2.63 5.81 -8.38
CA VAL A 84 2.73 4.60 -7.57
C VAL A 84 3.34 5.00 -6.23
N PHE A 85 2.77 4.59 -5.13
CA PHE A 85 3.37 4.82 -3.83
C PHE A 85 4.34 3.70 -3.51
N SER A 86 5.60 4.03 -3.26
CA SER A 86 6.64 3.10 -2.88
C SER A 86 7.39 3.53 -1.62
N VAL A 87 7.98 2.55 -0.95
CA VAL A 87 8.75 2.74 0.28
C VAL A 87 10.13 2.12 0.10
N TYR A 88 11.17 2.80 0.59
CA TYR A 88 12.54 2.30 0.63
C TYR A 88 13.07 2.28 2.07
N SER A 89 14.09 1.47 2.34
CA SER A 89 14.75 1.44 3.65
C SER A 89 16.00 2.31 3.64
N ASP A 90 16.05 3.28 4.53
CA ASP A 90 17.20 4.14 4.82
C ASP A 90 17.21 4.50 6.32
N PRO A 91 17.68 3.60 7.19
CA PRO A 91 17.69 3.83 8.64
C PRO A 91 18.42 5.12 9.05
N ALA A 92 19.43 5.54 8.29
CA ALA A 92 20.18 6.77 8.54
C ALA A 92 19.44 8.05 8.14
N GLY A 93 18.40 7.93 7.28
CA GLY A 93 17.65 9.06 6.74
C GLY A 93 18.47 9.96 5.83
N SER A 94 19.47 9.40 5.16
CA SER A 94 20.46 10.16 4.40
C SER A 94 19.88 10.85 3.16
N VAL A 95 18.90 10.21 2.50
CA VAL A 95 18.20 10.77 1.34
C VAL A 95 17.23 11.87 1.81
N GLU A 96 16.46 11.60 2.87
CA GLU A 96 15.50 12.58 3.42
C GLU A 96 16.21 13.86 3.87
N LYS A 97 17.33 13.75 4.59
CA LYS A 97 18.14 14.90 5.01
C LYS A 97 18.63 15.72 3.82
N LEU A 98 19.17 15.07 2.79
CA LEU A 98 19.65 15.76 1.58
C LEU A 98 18.52 16.52 0.88
N ILE A 99 17.33 15.94 0.81
CA ILE A 99 16.15 16.62 0.24
C ILE A 99 15.76 17.83 1.11
N GLU A 100 15.71 17.67 2.44
CA GLU A 100 15.33 18.73 3.37
C GLU A 100 16.27 19.94 3.31
N GLU A 101 17.56 19.71 3.13
CA GLU A 101 18.57 20.78 2.97
C GLU A 101 18.38 21.59 1.68
N LYS A 102 17.69 21.03 0.68
CA LYS A 102 17.54 21.61 -0.65
C LYS A 102 16.12 22.05 -0.99
N ILE A 103 15.14 21.76 -0.13
CA ILE A 103 13.75 22.21 -0.31
C ILE A 103 13.71 23.75 -0.26
N PRO A 104 13.10 24.43 -1.26
CA PRO A 104 12.86 25.87 -1.20
C PRO A 104 11.95 26.25 -0.01
N GLU A 105 12.10 27.49 0.51
CA GLU A 105 11.29 27.97 1.63
C GLU A 105 9.79 27.89 1.35
N LYS A 106 9.38 28.26 0.12
CA LYS A 106 7.96 28.24 -0.28
C LYS A 106 7.63 27.00 -1.12
N PRO A 107 6.58 26.25 -0.77
CA PRO A 107 6.10 25.17 -1.60
C PRO A 107 5.47 25.69 -2.91
N LEU A 108 5.51 24.86 -3.93
CA LEU A 108 4.81 25.09 -5.19
C LEU A 108 3.28 24.99 -5.00
N PHE A 109 2.85 24.03 -4.17
CA PHE A 109 1.48 23.86 -3.72
C PHE A 109 1.42 23.64 -2.22
N ASP A 110 0.43 24.25 -1.58
CA ASP A 110 0.10 24.07 -0.15
C ASP A 110 -1.41 24.08 -0.02
N VAL A 111 -2.01 22.90 0.06
CA VAL A 111 -3.45 22.73 0.03
C VAL A 111 -3.92 21.76 1.12
N VAL A 112 -5.02 22.11 1.79
CA VAL A 112 -5.76 21.20 2.66
C VAL A 112 -6.90 20.60 1.85
N TYR A 113 -6.92 19.28 1.71
CA TYR A 113 -7.97 18.60 0.98
C TYR A 113 -9.18 18.29 1.87
N LYS A 114 -10.26 17.77 1.27
CA LYS A 114 -11.56 17.53 1.96
C LYS A 114 -11.49 16.61 3.18
N ASP A 115 -10.48 15.75 3.24
CA ASP A 115 -10.18 14.85 4.35
C ASP A 115 -9.40 15.52 5.50
N GLY A 116 -9.14 16.83 5.41
CA GLY A 116 -8.37 17.59 6.39
C GLY A 116 -6.85 17.43 6.28
N ILE A 117 -6.36 16.64 5.33
CA ILE A 117 -4.93 16.41 5.12
C ILE A 117 -4.32 17.59 4.38
N ARG A 118 -3.28 18.21 4.96
CA ARG A 118 -2.49 19.25 4.31
C ARG A 118 -1.45 18.60 3.42
N ASN A 119 -1.44 19.00 2.14
CA ASN A 119 -0.56 18.49 1.12
C ASN A 119 0.36 19.60 0.63
N ARG A 120 1.66 19.42 0.75
CA ARG A 120 2.67 20.41 0.35
C ARG A 120 3.62 19.79 -0.66
N LEU A 121 3.80 20.47 -1.79
CA LEU A 121 4.66 20.03 -2.89
C LEU A 121 5.70 21.13 -3.20
N TRP A 122 6.95 20.72 -3.33
CA TRP A 122 8.05 21.59 -3.77
C TRP A 122 8.64 21.07 -5.08
N LYS A 123 9.55 21.82 -5.66
CA LYS A 123 10.31 21.44 -6.85
C LYS A 123 11.80 21.64 -6.58
N ILE A 124 12.60 20.65 -6.89
CA ILE A 124 14.07 20.71 -6.91
C ILE A 124 14.51 20.37 -8.34
N SER A 125 15.17 21.31 -9.00
CA SER A 125 15.66 21.16 -10.39
C SER A 125 17.19 21.20 -10.47
N ASP A 126 17.89 21.43 -9.36
CA ASP A 126 19.35 21.46 -9.32
C ASP A 126 19.93 20.09 -9.74
N PRO A 127 20.68 20.01 -10.88
CA PRO A 127 21.17 18.74 -11.39
C PRO A 127 22.14 18.03 -10.45
N GLU A 128 22.95 18.77 -9.68
CA GLU A 128 23.89 18.20 -8.73
C GLU A 128 23.15 17.51 -7.57
N THR A 129 22.14 18.18 -7.02
CA THR A 129 21.28 17.61 -5.98
C THR A 129 20.55 16.36 -6.46
N ILE A 130 19.98 16.41 -7.68
CA ILE A 130 19.30 15.24 -8.28
C ILE A 130 20.29 14.09 -8.46
N SER A 131 21.48 14.36 -8.95
CA SER A 131 22.54 13.34 -9.11
C SER A 131 22.94 12.71 -7.78
N HIS A 132 23.11 13.51 -6.73
CA HIS A 132 23.43 13.01 -5.39
C HIS A 132 22.32 12.15 -4.79
N ILE A 133 21.04 12.55 -4.96
CA ILE A 133 19.89 11.74 -4.54
C ILE A 133 19.87 10.41 -5.28
N THR A 134 20.04 10.46 -6.61
CA THR A 134 20.04 9.26 -7.46
C THR A 134 21.16 8.31 -7.05
N ALA A 135 22.37 8.82 -6.83
CA ALA A 135 23.52 8.01 -6.40
C ALA A 135 23.29 7.36 -5.03
N LYS A 136 22.66 8.08 -4.08
CA LYS A 136 22.31 7.49 -2.77
C LYS A 136 21.26 6.40 -2.86
N MET A 137 20.37 6.48 -3.84
CA MET A 137 19.30 5.49 -4.04
C MET A 137 19.70 4.35 -4.95
N ASP A 138 20.86 4.42 -5.57
CA ASP A 138 21.37 3.34 -6.40
C ASP A 138 21.54 2.05 -5.57
N GLY A 139 21.09 0.95 -6.14
CA GLY A 139 21.10 -0.37 -5.46
C GLY A 139 19.99 -0.58 -4.41
N MET A 140 19.20 0.43 -4.08
CA MET A 140 18.06 0.26 -3.17
C MET A 140 16.89 -0.49 -3.84
N SER A 141 16.16 -1.26 -3.04
CA SER A 141 14.89 -1.86 -3.45
C SER A 141 13.71 -1.00 -2.98
N PHE A 142 12.66 -0.97 -3.79
CA PHE A 142 11.44 -0.21 -3.52
C PHE A 142 10.26 -1.15 -3.32
N LEU A 143 9.67 -1.13 -2.13
CA LEU A 143 8.44 -1.83 -1.82
C LEU A 143 7.26 -1.01 -2.35
N ILE A 144 6.43 -1.57 -3.22
CA ILE A 144 5.19 -0.92 -3.64
C ILE A 144 4.24 -0.91 -2.44
N ALA A 145 3.95 0.27 -1.91
CA ALA A 145 3.01 0.46 -0.80
C ALA A 145 1.55 0.56 -1.28
N ASP A 146 1.33 1.25 -2.41
CA ASP A 146 0.02 1.34 -3.07
C ASP A 146 0.20 1.51 -4.58
N GLY A 147 -0.71 0.94 -5.35
CA GLY A 147 -0.70 1.07 -6.81
C GLY A 147 -0.04 -0.08 -7.55
N HIS A 148 -0.06 -1.31 -7.02
CA HIS A 148 0.40 -2.51 -7.70
C HIS A 148 -0.12 -2.62 -9.14
N HIS A 149 -1.45 -2.43 -9.33
CA HIS A 149 -2.06 -2.41 -10.66
C HIS A 149 -1.52 -1.29 -11.56
N ARG A 150 -1.16 -0.12 -10.99
CA ARG A 150 -0.56 1.00 -11.76
C ARG A 150 0.82 0.63 -12.26
N TYR A 151 1.64 0.02 -11.41
CA TYR A 151 2.98 -0.42 -11.78
C TYR A 151 2.94 -1.52 -12.85
N GLU A 152 2.16 -2.57 -12.64
CA GLU A 152 2.03 -3.67 -13.61
C GLU A 152 1.44 -3.18 -14.95
N THR A 153 0.50 -2.23 -14.91
CA THR A 153 -0.03 -1.60 -16.14
C THR A 153 1.06 -0.79 -16.86
N ALA A 154 1.93 -0.10 -16.12
CA ALA A 154 3.05 0.63 -16.73
C ALA A 154 4.06 -0.32 -17.38
N LEU A 155 4.36 -1.46 -16.75
CA LEU A 155 5.19 -2.53 -17.34
C LEU A 155 4.58 -3.06 -18.64
N GLU A 156 3.29 -3.37 -18.63
CA GLU A 156 2.58 -3.88 -19.80
C GLU A 156 2.55 -2.83 -20.93
N TYR A 157 2.27 -1.57 -20.59
CA TYR A 157 2.32 -0.46 -21.55
C TYR A 157 3.71 -0.32 -22.17
N ARG A 158 4.78 -0.33 -21.37
CA ARG A 158 6.17 -0.34 -21.84
C ARG A 158 6.40 -1.46 -22.84
N ASN A 159 6.03 -2.70 -22.50
CA ASN A 159 6.25 -3.86 -23.35
C ASN A 159 5.50 -3.75 -24.69
N ILE A 160 4.25 -3.26 -24.67
CA ILE A 160 3.47 -2.99 -25.89
C ILE A 160 4.14 -1.92 -26.75
N GLN A 161 4.68 -0.84 -26.17
CA GLN A 161 5.34 0.23 -26.93
C GLN A 161 6.70 -0.25 -27.47
N ARG A 162 7.46 -1.01 -26.70
CA ARG A 162 8.72 -1.63 -27.15
C ARG A 162 8.52 -2.58 -28.32
N GLY A 163 7.44 -3.37 -28.34
CA GLY A 163 7.09 -4.25 -29.48
C GLY A 163 6.71 -3.51 -30.77
N LYS A 164 6.49 -2.19 -30.73
CA LYS A 164 6.16 -1.35 -31.87
C LYS A 164 7.32 -0.49 -32.37
N LYS A 165 8.42 -0.45 -31.63
CA LYS A 165 9.53 0.48 -31.85
C LYS A 165 10.84 -0.29 -31.94
N ASP A 166 11.50 -0.22 -33.08
CA ASP A 166 12.86 -0.72 -33.20
C ASP A 166 13.83 0.29 -32.56
N GLY A 167 14.58 -0.14 -31.56
CA GLY A 167 15.59 0.70 -30.93
C GLY A 167 15.87 0.35 -29.45
N SER A 168 17.14 0.52 -29.04
CA SER A 168 17.64 0.24 -27.70
C SER A 168 17.74 1.46 -26.78
N GLY A 169 17.38 2.65 -27.27
CA GLY A 169 17.41 3.92 -26.51
C GLY A 169 16.37 3.97 -25.39
N GLU A 170 16.62 4.78 -24.36
CA GLU A 170 15.65 5.04 -23.31
C GLU A 170 14.51 5.91 -23.82
N GLU A 171 13.29 5.55 -23.43
CA GLU A 171 12.06 6.21 -23.83
C GLU A 171 11.25 6.65 -22.61
N PRO A 172 10.41 7.71 -22.72
CA PRO A 172 9.59 8.17 -21.58
C PRO A 172 8.73 7.06 -20.95
N PHE A 173 8.27 6.10 -21.74
CA PHE A 173 7.47 4.97 -21.27
C PHE A 173 8.28 3.87 -20.56
N ASP A 174 9.61 3.96 -20.51
CA ASP A 174 10.43 3.06 -19.69
C ASP A 174 10.42 3.45 -18.21
N TYR A 175 9.77 4.55 -17.90
CA TYR A 175 9.68 5.09 -16.54
C TYR A 175 8.23 5.17 -16.06
N VAL A 176 8.07 5.08 -14.75
CA VAL A 176 6.79 5.29 -14.07
C VAL A 176 6.94 6.34 -13.00
N MET A 177 5.92 7.17 -12.82
CA MET A 177 5.87 8.15 -11.76
C MET A 177 5.62 7.47 -10.41
N MET A 178 6.54 7.67 -9.45
CA MET A 178 6.43 7.16 -8.10
C MET A 178 6.49 8.27 -7.06
N TYR A 179 5.68 8.16 -6.03
CA TYR A 179 5.92 8.79 -4.75
C TYR A 179 6.74 7.84 -3.89
N ILE A 180 7.85 8.31 -3.36
CA ILE A 180 8.88 7.51 -2.69
C ILE A 180 9.04 8.05 -1.27
N ALA A 181 8.79 7.22 -0.26
CA ALA A 181 8.91 7.58 1.15
C ALA A 181 9.82 6.62 1.90
N ARG A 182 10.46 7.10 2.95
CA ARG A 182 11.32 6.29 3.82
C ARG A 182 10.50 5.37 4.72
N GLY A 183 10.87 4.10 4.80
CA GLY A 183 10.16 3.08 5.58
C GLY A 183 10.21 3.29 7.09
N GLU A 184 11.28 3.90 7.59
CA GLU A 184 11.50 4.22 9.00
C GLU A 184 10.95 5.60 9.38
N GLY A 185 10.30 6.31 8.45
CA GLY A 185 9.70 7.62 8.69
C GLY A 185 8.53 7.57 9.67
N GLN A 186 8.51 8.48 10.64
CA GLN A 186 7.44 8.53 11.66
C GLN A 186 6.04 8.74 11.08
N GLY A 187 5.93 9.33 9.90
CA GLY A 187 4.65 9.55 9.20
C GLY A 187 4.24 8.42 8.27
N LEU A 188 4.94 7.28 8.28
CA LEU A 188 4.52 6.10 7.54
C LEU A 188 3.59 5.23 8.40
N ILE A 189 2.29 5.43 8.26
CA ILE A 189 1.27 4.67 8.97
C ILE A 189 0.77 3.55 8.07
N ILE A 190 0.79 2.32 8.59
CA ILE A 190 0.31 1.12 7.92
C ILE A 190 -0.78 0.51 8.79
N ASN A 191 -2.01 0.90 8.53
CA ASN A 191 -3.14 0.34 9.27
C ASN A 191 -3.38 -1.12 8.84
N PRO A 192 -3.75 -2.00 9.78
CA PRO A 192 -4.24 -3.32 9.44
C PRO A 192 -5.55 -3.19 8.66
N THR A 193 -5.86 -4.21 7.90
CA THR A 193 -7.20 -4.33 7.33
C THR A 193 -7.88 -5.51 7.99
N HIS A 194 -8.90 -5.24 8.80
CA HIS A 194 -9.70 -6.28 9.46
C HIS A 194 -10.67 -6.93 8.48
N ARG A 195 -11.08 -8.14 8.76
CA ARG A 195 -12.00 -8.92 7.93
C ARG A 195 -13.28 -9.19 8.71
N VAL A 196 -14.42 -8.97 8.07
CA VAL A 196 -15.74 -9.21 8.65
C VAL A 196 -16.53 -10.11 7.70
N VAL A 197 -17.10 -11.21 8.21
CA VAL A 197 -17.78 -12.23 7.39
C VAL A 197 -19.21 -12.43 7.83
N LYS A 198 -20.09 -12.72 6.86
CA LYS A 198 -21.52 -12.95 7.09
C LYS A 198 -21.83 -14.38 7.50
N ASN A 199 -20.96 -15.32 7.21
CA ASN A 199 -21.10 -16.72 7.53
C ASN A 199 -19.75 -17.38 7.80
N LEU A 200 -19.77 -18.55 8.38
CA LEU A 200 -18.61 -19.40 8.67
C LEU A 200 -18.68 -20.72 7.89
N GLY A 201 -19.26 -20.69 6.68
CA GLY A 201 -19.44 -21.88 5.87
C GLY A 201 -20.38 -22.86 6.55
N GLN A 202 -19.92 -24.08 6.79
CA GLN A 202 -20.67 -25.15 7.46
C GLN A 202 -20.66 -25.08 8.99
N TYR A 203 -19.92 -24.12 9.59
CA TYR A 203 -19.71 -24.06 11.03
C TYR A 203 -20.72 -23.13 11.71
N THR A 204 -21.16 -23.51 12.91
CA THR A 204 -21.68 -22.58 13.91
C THR A 204 -20.53 -21.84 14.56
N GLU A 205 -20.80 -20.80 15.33
CA GLU A 205 -19.77 -20.06 16.07
C GLU A 205 -18.98 -20.97 17.02
N GLU A 206 -19.67 -21.87 17.75
CA GLU A 206 -19.05 -22.82 18.70
C GLU A 206 -18.16 -23.83 17.98
N SER A 207 -18.69 -24.52 16.98
CA SER A 207 -17.93 -25.52 16.23
C SER A 207 -16.77 -24.91 15.41
N PHE A 208 -16.88 -23.64 15.02
CA PHE A 208 -15.78 -22.91 14.41
C PHE A 208 -14.64 -22.65 15.40
N LEU A 209 -14.96 -22.21 16.63
CA LEU A 209 -13.96 -21.99 17.69
C LEU A 209 -13.27 -23.29 18.09
N GLU A 210 -14.02 -24.40 18.18
CA GLU A 210 -13.45 -25.75 18.40
C GLU A 210 -12.47 -26.11 17.27
N ARG A 211 -12.89 -25.93 16.01
CA ARG A 211 -12.07 -26.20 14.84
C ARG A 211 -10.81 -25.33 14.79
N LEU A 212 -10.90 -24.06 15.20
CA LEU A 212 -9.71 -23.20 15.39
C LEU A 212 -8.77 -23.78 16.45
N GLY A 213 -9.31 -24.32 17.54
CA GLY A 213 -8.54 -24.93 18.62
C GLY A 213 -7.74 -26.17 18.19
N GLU A 214 -8.09 -26.83 17.08
CA GLU A 214 -7.29 -27.91 16.51
C GLU A 214 -6.01 -27.40 15.83
N GLU A 215 -6.04 -26.19 15.27
CA GLU A 215 -4.92 -25.62 14.50
C GLU A 215 -4.10 -24.61 15.32
N PHE A 216 -4.71 -23.96 16.33
CA PHE A 216 -4.14 -22.87 17.08
C PHE A 216 -4.30 -23.03 18.59
N ARG A 217 -3.61 -22.20 19.35
CA ARG A 217 -4.00 -21.87 20.72
C ARG A 217 -5.09 -20.80 20.65
N VAL A 218 -6.26 -21.09 21.22
CA VAL A 218 -7.41 -20.18 21.26
C VAL A 218 -7.71 -19.85 22.73
N GLU A 219 -7.73 -18.58 23.08
CA GLU A 219 -7.92 -18.12 24.45
C GLU A 219 -9.04 -17.08 24.51
N LYS A 220 -10.07 -17.37 25.31
CA LYS A 220 -11.15 -16.43 25.59
C LYS A 220 -10.66 -15.39 26.58
N MET A 221 -10.87 -14.10 26.28
CA MET A 221 -10.47 -13.01 27.17
C MET A 221 -11.44 -11.82 27.06
N PRO A 222 -11.42 -10.90 28.04
CA PRO A 222 -12.23 -9.68 27.98
C PRO A 222 -12.00 -8.93 26.68
N PHE A 223 -13.06 -8.39 26.09
CA PHE A 223 -13.05 -7.75 24.75
C PHE A 223 -11.92 -6.73 24.61
N GLY A 224 -11.83 -5.74 25.50
CA GLY A 224 -10.82 -4.69 25.43
C GLY A 224 -9.38 -5.23 25.41
N LYS A 225 -9.09 -6.30 26.17
CA LYS A 225 -7.80 -6.96 26.17
C LYS A 225 -7.56 -7.78 24.91
N ALA A 226 -8.62 -8.36 24.35
CA ALA A 226 -8.51 -9.17 23.14
C ALA A 226 -8.19 -8.36 21.90
N VAL A 227 -8.60 -7.10 21.82
CA VAL A 227 -8.37 -6.21 20.68
C VAL A 227 -7.16 -5.29 20.84
N SER A 228 -6.60 -5.18 22.05
CA SER A 228 -5.36 -4.44 22.31
C SER A 228 -4.14 -5.38 22.20
N ASP A 229 -2.99 -4.80 21.90
CA ASP A 229 -1.69 -5.46 21.94
C ASP A 229 -1.64 -6.82 21.22
N ILE A 230 -2.27 -6.91 20.03
CA ILE A 230 -2.25 -8.12 19.22
C ILE A 230 -0.84 -8.31 18.65
N GLY A 231 -0.23 -9.46 18.96
CA GLY A 231 1.10 -9.81 18.47
C GLY A 231 1.12 -10.08 16.96
N TYR A 232 2.28 -10.00 16.32
CA TYR A 232 2.43 -10.19 14.88
C TYR A 232 1.94 -11.56 14.38
N GLU A 233 2.11 -12.60 15.19
CA GLU A 233 1.71 -13.98 14.89
C GLU A 233 0.31 -14.30 15.44
N GLU A 234 -0.51 -13.29 15.71
CA GLU A 234 -1.81 -13.42 16.34
C GLU A 234 -2.90 -12.71 15.53
N PHE A 235 -4.13 -13.10 15.80
CA PHE A 235 -5.33 -12.34 15.43
C PHE A 235 -6.42 -12.56 16.48
N THR A 236 -7.43 -11.69 16.48
CA THR A 236 -8.57 -11.82 17.39
C THR A 236 -9.83 -12.13 16.62
N VAL A 237 -10.63 -13.07 17.11
CA VAL A 237 -11.96 -13.40 16.61
C VAL A 237 -12.99 -12.72 17.50
N ILE A 238 -13.84 -11.91 16.89
CA ILE A 238 -15.00 -11.25 17.52
C ILE A 238 -16.25 -11.97 17.09
N THR A 239 -17.07 -12.32 18.06
CA THR A 239 -18.36 -12.96 17.91
C THR A 239 -19.46 -12.05 18.45
N LYS A 240 -20.71 -12.52 18.54
CA LYS A 240 -21.82 -11.78 19.14
C LYS A 240 -21.68 -11.52 20.64
N ASP A 241 -20.76 -12.21 21.31
CA ASP A 241 -20.48 -11.98 22.74
C ASP A 241 -19.85 -10.58 22.92
N LYS A 242 -20.53 -9.72 23.69
CA LYS A 242 -20.15 -8.31 23.87
C LYS A 242 -19.02 -8.13 24.88
N ASP A 243 -18.86 -9.06 25.79
CA ASP A 243 -17.96 -8.94 26.92
C ASP A 243 -16.60 -9.61 26.69
N SER A 244 -16.54 -10.51 25.70
CA SER A 244 -15.35 -11.28 25.42
C SER A 244 -15.11 -11.46 23.92
N ALA A 245 -13.85 -11.75 23.58
CA ALA A 245 -13.40 -12.15 22.27
C ALA A 245 -12.31 -13.23 22.39
N TRP A 246 -11.85 -13.75 21.27
CA TRP A 246 -10.96 -14.91 21.25
C TRP A 246 -9.63 -14.53 20.62
N ARG A 247 -8.54 -14.53 21.40
CA ARG A 247 -7.18 -14.41 20.90
C ARG A 247 -6.74 -15.74 20.30
N VAL A 248 -6.30 -15.70 19.06
CA VAL A 248 -5.80 -16.86 18.32
C VAL A 248 -4.31 -16.68 18.08
N SER A 249 -3.51 -17.63 18.55
CA SER A 249 -2.05 -17.56 18.51
C SER A 249 -1.41 -18.94 18.34
N SER A 250 -0.10 -18.97 18.15
CA SER A 250 0.71 -20.18 18.21
C SER A 250 0.17 -21.31 17.33
N PRO A 251 0.32 -21.23 15.99
CA PRO A 251 -0.13 -22.31 15.12
C PRO A 251 0.59 -23.61 15.50
N LYS A 252 -0.17 -24.74 15.56
CA LYS A 252 0.37 -26.06 15.91
C LYS A 252 1.28 -26.64 14.83
N ALA A 253 1.11 -26.18 13.58
CA ALA A 253 1.98 -26.56 12.48
C ALA A 253 3.33 -25.83 12.54
N GLY A 254 4.43 -26.51 12.28
CA GLY A 254 5.75 -25.91 12.13
C GLY A 254 5.84 -25.08 10.86
N LEU A 255 5.49 -23.79 10.94
CA LEU A 255 5.50 -22.87 9.81
C LEU A 255 6.78 -22.02 9.79
N PRO A 256 7.30 -21.66 8.60
CA PRO A 256 8.39 -20.71 8.50
C PRO A 256 7.95 -19.33 9.01
N GLU A 257 8.90 -18.49 9.47
CA GLU A 257 8.63 -17.20 10.11
C GLU A 257 7.67 -16.29 9.30
N HIS A 258 7.91 -16.16 8.00
CA HIS A 258 7.06 -15.33 7.13
C HIS A 258 5.60 -15.81 7.02
N ALA A 259 5.34 -17.10 7.18
CA ALA A 259 4.00 -17.68 7.13
C ALA A 259 3.23 -17.59 8.48
N ARG A 260 3.91 -17.17 9.55
CA ARG A 260 3.31 -17.06 10.91
C ARG A 260 2.67 -15.71 11.19
N LEU A 261 2.77 -14.73 10.30
CA LEU A 261 2.05 -13.48 10.48
C LEU A 261 0.55 -13.71 10.59
N GLY A 262 -0.11 -13.00 11.52
CA GLY A 262 -1.55 -13.15 11.77
C GLY A 262 -2.40 -13.09 10.52
N VAL A 263 -2.09 -12.22 9.56
CA VAL A 263 -2.80 -12.13 8.28
C VAL A 263 -2.56 -13.35 7.38
N MET A 264 -1.35 -13.93 7.39
CA MET A 264 -1.03 -15.13 6.63
C MET A 264 -1.70 -16.36 7.25
N LEU A 265 -1.71 -16.45 8.58
CA LEU A 265 -2.40 -17.49 9.33
C LEU A 265 -3.90 -17.43 9.06
N LEU A 266 -4.50 -16.25 9.16
CA LEU A 266 -5.91 -16.04 8.89
C LEU A 266 -6.27 -16.47 7.45
N HIS A 267 -5.50 -16.03 6.46
CA HIS A 267 -5.80 -16.32 5.07
C HIS A 267 -5.56 -17.80 4.72
N ASN A 268 -4.39 -18.35 5.05
CA ASN A 268 -4.00 -19.68 4.59
C ASN A 268 -4.65 -20.81 5.40
N ILE A 269 -4.83 -20.61 6.71
CA ILE A 269 -5.40 -21.65 7.57
C ILE A 269 -6.91 -21.42 7.77
N VAL A 270 -7.35 -20.22 8.16
CA VAL A 270 -8.76 -20.01 8.46
C VAL A 270 -9.59 -19.96 7.18
N PHE A 271 -9.31 -19.02 6.27
CA PHE A 271 -10.15 -18.90 5.07
C PHE A 271 -9.97 -20.07 4.11
N LYS A 272 -8.75 -20.42 3.72
CA LYS A 272 -8.54 -21.49 2.72
C LYS A 272 -8.76 -22.90 3.27
N LYS A 273 -8.14 -23.25 4.41
CA LYS A 273 -8.15 -24.64 4.91
C LYS A 273 -9.40 -24.96 5.71
N ILE A 274 -9.88 -24.05 6.59
CA ILE A 274 -11.03 -24.31 7.48
C ILE A 274 -12.33 -23.96 6.78
N LEU A 275 -12.48 -22.71 6.32
CA LEU A 275 -13.74 -22.23 5.74
C LEU A 275 -13.91 -22.61 4.27
N ASN A 276 -12.84 -22.95 3.56
CA ASN A 276 -12.81 -23.18 2.11
C ASN A 276 -13.48 -22.04 1.33
N GLU A 277 -13.29 -20.81 1.80
CA GLU A 277 -13.88 -19.59 1.20
C GLU A 277 -12.87 -18.85 0.36
N GLU A 278 -13.34 -18.41 -0.82
CA GLU A 278 -12.68 -17.36 -1.60
C GLU A 278 -13.09 -15.99 -1.03
N GLU A 279 -12.25 -14.96 -1.23
CA GLU A 279 -12.37 -13.61 -0.64
C GLU A 279 -13.67 -12.84 -1.03
N SER A 280 -14.58 -13.42 -1.82
CA SER A 280 -15.74 -12.74 -2.42
C SER A 280 -16.82 -12.30 -1.42
N GLY A 281 -16.85 -12.83 -0.20
CA GLY A 281 -17.83 -12.52 0.84
C GLY A 281 -17.28 -11.68 2.00
N ILE A 282 -16.04 -11.24 1.94
CA ILE A 282 -15.36 -10.56 3.04
C ILE A 282 -15.54 -9.05 2.93
N PHE A 283 -16.06 -8.43 3.98
CA PHE A 283 -16.00 -6.99 4.16
C PHE A 283 -14.68 -6.60 4.83
N TYR A 284 -14.06 -5.54 4.33
CA TYR A 284 -12.76 -5.07 4.78
C TYR A 284 -12.86 -3.68 5.39
N THR A 285 -12.34 -3.51 6.60
CA THR A 285 -12.23 -2.21 7.27
C THR A 285 -10.89 -2.05 7.98
N LYS A 286 -10.43 -0.81 8.12
CA LYS A 286 -9.26 -0.47 8.93
C LYS A 286 -9.63 -0.13 10.39
N TYR A 287 -10.92 -0.03 10.69
CA TYR A 287 -11.43 0.37 12.00
C TYR A 287 -11.94 -0.85 12.76
N ALA A 288 -11.29 -1.19 13.87
CA ALA A 288 -11.72 -2.29 14.72
C ALA A 288 -13.12 -2.06 15.30
N ASP A 289 -13.44 -0.81 15.66
CA ASP A 289 -14.75 -0.43 16.18
C ASP A 289 -15.87 -0.67 15.14
N GLU A 290 -15.62 -0.33 13.86
CA GLU A 290 -16.57 -0.61 12.78
C GLU A 290 -16.80 -2.12 12.62
N ALA A 291 -15.73 -2.91 12.63
CA ALA A 291 -15.82 -4.36 12.56
C ALA A 291 -16.65 -4.94 13.73
N PHE A 292 -16.45 -4.39 14.92
CA PHE A 292 -17.21 -4.77 16.11
C PHE A 292 -18.69 -4.41 15.99
N GLU A 293 -19.02 -3.19 15.59
CA GLU A 293 -20.43 -2.76 15.45
C GLU A 293 -21.18 -3.56 14.38
N LEU A 294 -20.53 -3.94 13.28
CA LEU A 294 -21.11 -4.79 12.25
C LEU A 294 -21.49 -6.19 12.78
N VAL A 295 -20.68 -6.77 13.64
CA VAL A 295 -20.99 -8.05 14.28
C VAL A 295 -22.06 -7.88 15.35
N ARG A 296 -21.97 -6.82 16.16
CA ARG A 296 -22.91 -6.53 17.24
C ARG A 296 -24.32 -6.25 16.73
N SER A 297 -24.46 -5.55 15.62
CA SER A 297 -25.74 -5.27 14.97
C SER A 297 -26.42 -6.51 14.38
N GLY A 298 -25.64 -7.60 14.17
CA GLY A 298 -26.08 -8.81 13.52
C GLY A 298 -26.08 -8.74 11.98
N GLU A 299 -25.52 -7.66 11.40
CA GLU A 299 -25.33 -7.56 9.95
C GLU A 299 -24.29 -8.55 9.45
N TYR A 300 -23.27 -8.80 10.27
CA TYR A 300 -22.23 -9.80 10.07
C TYR A 300 -22.16 -10.76 11.25
N LEU A 301 -21.60 -11.94 11.01
CA LEU A 301 -21.53 -13.00 12.03
C LEU A 301 -20.27 -12.90 12.88
N THR A 302 -19.12 -12.66 12.24
CA THR A 302 -17.81 -12.73 12.89
C THR A 302 -16.85 -11.70 12.27
N ALA A 303 -15.97 -11.13 13.10
CA ALA A 303 -14.88 -10.29 12.64
C ALA A 303 -13.52 -10.85 13.10
N PHE A 304 -12.52 -10.64 12.25
CA PHE A 304 -11.12 -10.98 12.49
C PHE A 304 -10.31 -9.69 12.58
N ILE A 305 -9.80 -9.40 13.78
CA ILE A 305 -8.98 -8.22 14.04
C ILE A 305 -7.52 -8.61 13.94
N LEU A 306 -6.77 -7.84 13.17
CA LEU A 306 -5.37 -8.08 12.86
C LEU A 306 -4.46 -7.03 13.49
N PRO A 307 -3.21 -7.36 13.81
CA PRO A 307 -2.22 -6.42 14.30
C PRO A 307 -1.79 -5.42 13.22
N GLU A 308 -1.24 -4.28 13.67
CA GLU A 308 -0.51 -3.37 12.79
C GLU A 308 0.78 -4.04 12.28
N LEU A 309 1.14 -3.74 11.03
CA LEU A 309 2.38 -4.19 10.41
C LEU A 309 3.35 -3.03 10.26
N ARG A 310 4.64 -3.30 10.37
CA ARG A 310 5.69 -2.33 10.05
C ARG A 310 6.22 -2.56 8.64
N ALA A 311 6.72 -1.52 8.00
CA ALA A 311 7.32 -1.65 6.68
C ALA A 311 8.43 -2.72 6.64
N GLY A 312 9.25 -2.80 7.69
CA GLY A 312 10.31 -3.81 7.82
C GLY A 312 9.79 -5.25 7.80
N ASP A 313 8.61 -5.52 8.37
CA ASP A 313 8.02 -6.86 8.38
C ASP A 313 7.55 -7.24 6.97
N ILE A 314 6.98 -6.27 6.25
CA ILE A 314 6.58 -6.45 4.86
C ILE A 314 7.81 -6.70 3.97
N PHE A 315 8.89 -5.92 4.13
CA PHE A 315 10.14 -6.13 3.40
C PHE A 315 10.69 -7.55 3.61
N LYS A 316 10.72 -8.05 4.84
CA LYS A 316 11.19 -9.42 5.14
C LYS A 316 10.42 -10.46 4.34
N ILE A 317 9.08 -10.34 4.26
CA ILE A 317 8.24 -11.30 3.53
C ILE A 317 8.53 -11.23 2.03
N VAL A 318 8.48 -10.04 1.44
CA VAL A 318 8.62 -9.92 -0.02
C VAL A 318 10.03 -10.29 -0.51
N MET A 319 11.04 -10.15 0.34
CA MET A 319 12.40 -10.60 0.02
C MET A 319 12.52 -12.12 -0.10
N THR A 320 11.65 -12.92 0.54
CA THR A 320 11.58 -14.37 0.31
C THR A 320 10.96 -14.73 -1.04
N GLY A 321 10.34 -13.77 -1.73
CA GLY A 321 9.57 -13.99 -2.95
C GLY A 321 8.08 -14.24 -2.71
N GLU A 322 7.65 -14.26 -1.45
CA GLU A 322 6.26 -14.43 -1.06
C GLU A 322 5.46 -13.15 -1.26
N ARG A 323 4.17 -13.31 -1.49
CA ARG A 323 3.20 -12.19 -1.52
C ARG A 323 2.14 -12.40 -0.45
N MET A 324 1.77 -11.31 0.17
CA MET A 324 0.69 -11.31 1.15
C MET A 324 -0.69 -11.39 0.47
N PRO A 325 -1.71 -11.84 1.19
CA PRO A 325 -3.08 -11.80 0.73
C PRO A 325 -3.51 -10.41 0.29
N HIS A 326 -4.52 -10.35 -0.55
CA HIS A 326 -5.10 -9.09 -1.00
C HIS A 326 -5.62 -8.25 0.17
N LYS A 327 -5.50 -6.92 0.07
CA LYS A 327 -5.91 -5.98 1.14
C LYS A 327 -5.31 -6.29 2.51
N THR A 328 -4.04 -6.67 2.56
CA THR A 328 -3.33 -6.89 3.83
C THR A 328 -3.01 -5.58 4.54
N THR A 329 -2.66 -4.55 3.79
CA THR A 329 -2.17 -3.27 4.30
C THR A 329 -3.01 -2.10 3.83
N TYR A 330 -3.13 -1.11 4.69
CA TYR A 330 -3.72 0.18 4.33
C TYR A 330 -2.73 1.30 4.68
N PHE A 331 -1.91 1.69 3.71
CA PHE A 331 -1.01 2.82 3.85
C PHE A 331 -1.80 4.13 3.92
N TYR A 332 -1.70 4.83 5.05
CA TYR A 332 -2.44 6.04 5.34
C TYR A 332 -1.50 7.25 5.53
N PRO A 333 -1.90 8.44 5.09
CA PRO A 333 -3.02 8.72 4.19
C PRO A 333 -2.73 8.28 2.74
N LYS A 334 -3.78 8.25 1.89
CA LYS A 334 -3.56 8.00 0.45
C LYS A 334 -2.89 9.20 -0.20
N ILE A 335 -2.11 8.94 -1.27
CA ILE A 335 -1.45 9.99 -2.03
C ILE A 335 -2.49 10.77 -2.83
N LEU A 336 -2.45 12.11 -2.71
CA LEU A 336 -3.34 12.96 -3.50
C LEU A 336 -2.99 12.88 -4.98
N SER A 337 -3.98 12.58 -5.81
CA SER A 337 -3.84 12.57 -7.27
C SER A 337 -4.06 13.97 -7.84
N GLY A 338 -3.36 14.30 -8.93
CA GLY A 338 -3.57 15.56 -9.65
C GLY A 338 -2.57 16.67 -9.34
N LEU A 339 -1.64 16.46 -8.40
CA LEU A 339 -0.56 17.41 -8.16
C LEU A 339 0.52 17.34 -9.25
N THR A 340 0.78 16.15 -9.76
CA THR A 340 1.75 15.88 -10.83
C THR A 340 1.20 14.86 -11.82
N PHE A 341 1.65 14.96 -13.05
CA PHE A 341 1.40 14.02 -14.13
C PHE A 341 2.72 13.70 -14.84
N ASN A 342 2.88 12.47 -15.31
CA ASN A 342 4.08 12.09 -16.06
C ASN A 342 3.68 11.73 -17.49
N PRO A 343 3.97 12.58 -18.49
CA PRO A 343 3.75 12.25 -19.88
C PRO A 343 4.70 11.13 -20.33
N LEU A 344 4.22 10.30 -21.26
CA LEU A 344 4.92 9.13 -21.81
C LEU A 344 5.21 9.31 -23.32
N TRP A 345 5.39 10.55 -23.77
CA TRP A 345 5.77 10.92 -25.12
C TRP A 345 7.07 11.72 -25.14
#